data_98d74ebbe90b8fa5fdf65926bc2fdafb
#
_entry.id   98d74ebbe90b8fa5fdf65926bc2fdafb
#
_cell.length_a   1.000
_cell.length_b   1.000
_cell.length_c   1.000
_cell.angle_alpha   90.00
_cell.angle_beta   90.00
_cell.angle_gamma   90.00
#
_symmetry.space_group_name_H-M   'P 1'
#
loop_
_entity.id
_entity.type
_entity.pdbx_description
1 polymer ?
#
loop_
_entity_poly.entity_id
_entity_poly.type
_entity_poly.pdbx_seq_one_letter_code
_entity_poly.pdbx_strand_id
1 'polypeptide(L)'
;MKIGLVLIKTPSPSEQFLMSKIKGLQQCGHKVILFADNHDCFNLCKVVEMPKVSKFFFLQIIKMILAFFTIIIQSPITVINFLKYEKLDGNSFRRRWENLYLNSKILSKNLDWLHFCFTTTTFRKENVAKSINAKMGVSLRGYDINIYPLKNQNCYSLLWKKVDK
;
A
#
# COMPACT_ATOMS: atom_id res chain seq x y z
N MET A 1 -11.99 13.07 6.09
CA MET A 1 -10.79 12.60 5.36
C MET A 1 -11.02 11.21 4.78
N LYS A 2 -10.31 10.87 3.69
CA LYS A 2 -10.28 9.52 3.13
C LYS A 2 -8.99 8.84 3.55
N ILE A 3 -9.09 7.79 4.35
CA ILE A 3 -7.95 7.08 4.95
C ILE A 3 -7.83 5.70 4.30
N GLY A 4 -6.66 5.41 3.74
CA GLY A 4 -6.29 4.08 3.26
C GLY A 4 -5.54 3.32 4.36
N LEU A 5 -6.00 2.14 4.71
CA LEU A 5 -5.29 1.21 5.59
C LEU A 5 -4.68 0.08 4.76
N VAL A 6 -3.39 -0.21 4.95
CA VAL A 6 -2.70 -1.28 4.22
C VAL A 6 -2.40 -2.43 5.17
N LEU A 7 -2.90 -3.61 4.81
CA LEU A 7 -2.70 -4.88 5.51
C LEU A 7 -2.29 -5.98 4.53
N ILE A 8 -1.73 -7.07 5.02
CA ILE A 8 -1.48 -8.27 4.20
C ILE A 8 -2.79 -8.99 3.92
N LYS A 9 -3.65 -9.12 4.95
CA LYS A 9 -4.97 -9.74 4.84
C LYS A 9 -6.00 -8.96 5.63
N THR A 10 -7.28 -9.18 5.36
CA THR A 10 -8.38 -8.60 6.14
C THR A 10 -8.27 -9.04 7.60
N PRO A 11 -8.61 -8.15 8.57
CA PRO A 11 -8.50 -8.48 9.98
C PRO A 11 -9.36 -9.67 10.35
N SER A 12 -8.75 -10.63 11.05
CA SER A 12 -9.47 -11.76 11.65
C SER A 12 -10.21 -11.34 12.93
N PRO A 13 -11.20 -12.12 13.42
CA PRO A 13 -11.88 -11.83 14.67
C PRO A 13 -10.97 -11.68 15.88
N SER A 14 -9.79 -12.30 15.87
CA SER A 14 -8.76 -12.18 16.91
C SER A 14 -7.99 -10.86 16.88
N GLU A 15 -8.02 -10.13 15.75
CA GLU A 15 -7.33 -8.86 15.58
C GLU A 15 -8.23 -7.67 15.95
N GLN A 16 -8.84 -7.73 17.15
CA GLN A 16 -9.79 -6.76 17.67
C GLN A 16 -9.30 -5.31 17.62
N PHE A 17 -8.00 -5.08 17.80
CA PHE A 17 -7.40 -3.75 17.76
C PHE A 17 -7.49 -3.10 16.37
N LEU A 18 -7.39 -3.88 15.25
CA LEU A 18 -7.57 -3.38 13.90
C LEU A 18 -9.04 -3.03 13.63
N MET A 19 -9.94 -3.89 14.10
CA MET A 19 -11.38 -3.66 13.99
C MET A 19 -11.80 -2.40 14.76
N SER A 20 -11.30 -2.24 15.99
CA SER A 20 -11.56 -1.06 16.83
C SER A 20 -10.98 0.22 16.20
N LYS A 21 -9.78 0.14 15.60
CA LYS A 21 -9.19 1.26 14.84
C LYS A 21 -10.07 1.68 13.66
N ILE A 22 -10.56 0.73 12.87
CA ILE A 22 -11.45 1.03 11.74
C ILE A 22 -12.73 1.69 12.22
N LYS A 23 -13.39 1.11 13.24
CA LYS A 23 -14.62 1.66 13.83
C LYS A 23 -14.41 3.06 14.38
N GLY A 24 -13.34 3.28 15.14
CA GLY A 24 -13.00 4.59 15.70
C GLY A 24 -12.78 5.66 14.63
N LEU A 25 -12.06 5.34 13.56
CA LEU A 25 -11.87 6.25 12.43
C LEU A 25 -13.19 6.61 11.75
N GLN A 26 -14.09 5.63 11.60
CA GLN A 26 -15.41 5.86 11.01
C GLN A 26 -16.31 6.70 11.93
N GLN A 27 -16.27 6.48 13.25
CA GLN A 27 -16.99 7.28 14.24
C GLN A 27 -16.52 8.75 14.25
N CYS A 28 -15.23 8.98 13.97
CA CYS A 28 -14.70 10.34 13.76
C CYS A 28 -15.06 10.94 12.39
N GLY A 29 -15.96 10.32 11.61
CA GLY A 29 -16.43 10.84 10.32
C GLY A 29 -15.47 10.62 9.16
N HIS A 30 -14.47 9.72 9.28
CA HIS A 30 -13.53 9.43 8.21
C HIS A 30 -14.02 8.28 7.31
N LYS A 31 -13.77 8.40 6.00
CA LYS A 31 -14.00 7.30 5.04
C LYS A 31 -12.78 6.38 5.03
N VAL A 32 -12.96 5.14 5.47
CA VAL A 32 -11.88 4.15 5.54
C VAL A 32 -11.97 3.20 4.35
N ILE A 33 -10.83 2.98 3.69
CA ILE A 33 -10.63 1.98 2.64
C ILE A 33 -9.51 1.04 3.09
N LEU A 34 -9.77 -0.25 3.09
CA LEU A 34 -8.79 -1.27 3.42
C LEU A 34 -8.19 -1.86 2.15
N PHE A 35 -6.87 -1.89 2.04
CA PHE A 35 -6.10 -2.54 0.99
C PHE A 35 -5.48 -3.82 1.55
N ALA A 36 -5.84 -4.97 0.99
CA ALA A 36 -5.36 -6.27 1.44
C ALA A 36 -5.18 -7.23 0.26
N ASP A 37 -4.36 -8.26 0.43
CA ASP A 37 -4.10 -9.26 -0.61
C ASP A 37 -5.28 -10.25 -0.78
N ASN A 38 -6.06 -10.46 0.30
CA ASN A 38 -7.24 -11.33 0.30
C ASN A 38 -8.48 -10.56 0.78
N HIS A 39 -9.60 -10.90 0.17
CA HIS A 39 -10.91 -10.39 0.55
C HIS A 39 -11.71 -11.56 1.16
N ASP A 40 -11.48 -11.80 2.45
CA ASP A 40 -12.39 -12.64 3.23
C ASP A 40 -13.60 -11.79 3.65
N CYS A 41 -14.74 -12.40 4.02
CA CYS A 41 -16.00 -11.75 4.36
C CYS A 41 -15.88 -10.62 5.41
N PHE A 42 -15.30 -9.49 5.02
CA PHE A 42 -15.04 -8.34 5.88
C PHE A 42 -15.98 -7.19 5.51
N ASN A 43 -16.90 -6.83 6.42
CA ASN A 43 -18.02 -5.92 6.14
C ASN A 43 -17.92 -4.56 6.84
N LEU A 44 -16.86 -4.28 7.63
CA LEU A 44 -16.76 -3.03 8.39
C LEU A 44 -16.43 -1.82 7.50
N CYS A 45 -15.67 -2.02 6.43
CA CYS A 45 -15.34 -0.96 5.48
C CYS A 45 -15.12 -1.54 4.07
N LYS A 46 -15.00 -0.63 3.08
CA LYS A 46 -14.68 -1.03 1.71
C LYS A 46 -13.30 -1.67 1.65
N VAL A 47 -13.23 -2.90 1.18
CA VAL A 47 -11.98 -3.61 0.90
C VAL A 47 -11.63 -3.49 -0.58
N VAL A 48 -10.36 -3.24 -0.87
CA VAL A 48 -9.78 -3.23 -2.21
C VAL A 48 -8.69 -4.29 -2.26
N GLU A 49 -8.90 -5.33 -3.05
CA GLU A 49 -7.92 -6.40 -3.22
C GLU A 49 -6.72 -5.90 -4.03
N MET A 50 -5.52 -6.17 -3.51
CA MET A 50 -4.26 -5.81 -4.16
C MET A 50 -3.97 -6.73 -5.35
N PRO A 51 -3.27 -6.25 -6.39
CA PRO A 51 -2.93 -7.07 -7.54
C PRO A 51 -2.06 -8.26 -7.17
N LYS A 52 -2.49 -9.46 -7.55
CA LYS A 52 -1.73 -10.70 -7.34
C LYS A 52 -0.91 -11.05 -8.57
N VAL A 53 0.29 -11.54 -8.34
CA VAL A 53 1.16 -12.07 -9.40
C VAL A 53 0.66 -13.44 -9.84
N SER A 54 0.44 -13.61 -11.14
CA SER A 54 0.05 -14.90 -11.72
C SER A 54 1.24 -15.82 -11.93
N LYS A 55 1.04 -17.12 -11.77
CA LYS A 55 2.05 -18.15 -12.12
C LYS A 55 2.24 -18.27 -13.65
N PHE A 56 1.22 -17.97 -14.43
CA PHE A 56 1.25 -18.04 -15.88
C PHE A 56 1.73 -16.71 -16.47
N PHE A 57 2.83 -16.75 -17.22
CA PHE A 57 3.50 -15.56 -17.78
C PHE A 57 2.57 -14.72 -18.66
N PHE A 58 1.88 -15.33 -19.63
CA PHE A 58 0.96 -14.60 -20.52
C PHE A 58 -0.20 -13.93 -19.77
N LEU A 59 -0.77 -14.65 -18.79
CA LEU A 59 -1.85 -14.10 -17.96
C LEU A 59 -1.34 -12.90 -17.12
N GLN A 60 -0.10 -12.96 -16.65
CA GLN A 60 0.52 -11.86 -15.93
C GLN A 60 0.69 -10.61 -16.83
N ILE A 61 1.13 -10.78 -18.06
CA ILE A 61 1.26 -9.66 -19.02
C ILE A 61 -0.09 -8.99 -19.26
N ILE A 62 -1.14 -9.78 -19.53
CA ILE A 62 -2.50 -9.25 -19.74
C ILE A 62 -2.96 -8.45 -18.51
N LYS A 63 -2.80 -9.00 -17.29
CA LYS A 63 -3.16 -8.30 -16.05
C LYS A 63 -2.38 -6.99 -15.89
N MET A 64 -1.11 -6.97 -16.23
CA MET A 64 -0.28 -5.75 -16.16
C MET A 64 -0.75 -4.71 -17.16
N ILE A 65 -1.02 -5.08 -18.41
CA ILE A 65 -1.51 -4.16 -19.46
C ILE A 65 -2.84 -3.53 -19.02
N LEU A 66 -3.80 -4.34 -18.55
CA LEU A 66 -5.09 -3.85 -18.08
C LEU A 66 -4.95 -2.92 -16.86
N ALA A 67 -4.08 -3.26 -15.92
CA ALA A 67 -3.82 -2.42 -14.75
C ALA A 67 -3.18 -1.08 -15.16
N PHE A 68 -2.20 -1.09 -16.07
CA PHE A 68 -1.53 0.12 -16.55
C PHE A 68 -2.47 1.00 -17.35
N PHE A 69 -3.26 0.43 -18.25
CA PHE A 69 -4.27 1.17 -19.00
C PHE A 69 -5.25 1.87 -18.06
N THR A 70 -5.75 1.13 -17.08
CA THR A 70 -6.69 1.67 -16.09
C THR A 70 -6.10 2.82 -15.28
N ILE A 71 -4.87 2.65 -14.75
CA ILE A 71 -4.27 3.68 -13.88
C ILE A 71 -3.79 4.89 -14.67
N ILE A 72 -3.32 4.72 -15.90
CA ILE A 72 -2.89 5.84 -16.76
C ILE A 72 -4.10 6.72 -17.12
N ILE A 73 -5.26 6.12 -17.41
CA ILE A 73 -6.48 6.89 -17.68
C ILE A 73 -6.99 7.59 -16.42
N GLN A 74 -7.02 6.90 -15.27
CA GLN A 74 -7.58 7.44 -14.05
C GLN A 74 -6.69 8.47 -13.35
N SER A 75 -5.37 8.30 -13.39
CA SER A 75 -4.42 9.09 -12.60
C SER A 75 -3.05 9.22 -13.28
N PRO A 76 -2.96 9.85 -14.47
CA PRO A 76 -1.71 9.91 -15.23
C PRO A 76 -0.58 10.64 -14.48
N ILE A 77 -0.89 11.73 -13.78
CA ILE A 77 0.08 12.51 -13.00
C ILE A 77 0.66 11.65 -11.86
N THR A 78 -0.18 10.85 -11.21
CA THR A 78 0.25 9.93 -10.13
C THR A 78 1.24 8.89 -10.65
N VAL A 79 0.98 8.34 -11.85
CA VAL A 79 1.89 7.37 -12.48
C VAL A 79 3.26 7.99 -12.77
N ILE A 80 3.28 9.19 -13.34
CA ILE A 80 4.53 9.92 -13.63
C ILE A 80 5.31 10.20 -12.35
N ASN A 81 4.65 10.71 -11.32
CA ASN A 81 5.26 10.99 -10.03
C ASN A 81 5.82 9.71 -9.39
N PHE A 82 5.05 8.64 -9.38
CA PHE A 82 5.48 7.35 -8.82
C PHE A 82 6.75 6.83 -9.52
N LEU A 83 6.75 6.76 -10.84
CA LEU A 83 7.91 6.30 -11.62
C LEU A 83 9.14 7.21 -11.42
N LYS A 84 8.93 8.53 -11.28
CA LYS A 84 9.98 9.50 -10.96
C LYS A 84 10.60 9.22 -9.59
N TYR A 85 9.79 9.04 -8.54
CA TYR A 85 10.28 8.77 -7.19
C TYR A 85 10.97 7.40 -7.11
N GLU A 86 10.43 6.37 -7.75
CA GLU A 86 11.09 5.06 -7.87
C GLU A 86 12.47 5.15 -8.57
N LYS A 87 12.59 6.01 -9.58
CA LYS A 87 13.87 6.28 -10.26
C LYS A 87 14.87 6.97 -9.34
N LEU A 88 14.43 7.97 -8.57
CA LEU A 88 15.27 8.69 -7.61
C LEU A 88 15.80 7.79 -6.49
N ASP A 89 15.05 6.76 -6.11
CA ASP A 89 15.48 5.76 -5.14
C ASP A 89 16.44 4.69 -5.73
N GLY A 90 16.82 4.82 -7.00
CA GLY A 90 17.75 3.90 -7.66
C GLY A 90 17.13 2.56 -8.11
N ASN A 91 15.80 2.44 -8.10
CA ASN A 91 15.15 1.22 -8.56
C ASN A 91 15.36 1.01 -10.08
N SER A 92 15.68 -0.23 -10.48
CA SER A 92 15.84 -0.60 -11.89
C SER A 92 14.55 -0.38 -12.69
N PHE A 93 14.65 -0.23 -14.00
CA PHE A 93 13.50 -0.03 -14.88
C PHE A 93 12.44 -1.11 -14.67
N ARG A 94 12.83 -2.38 -14.68
CA ARG A 94 11.93 -3.52 -14.44
C ARG A 94 11.22 -3.40 -13.08
N ARG A 95 11.97 -3.13 -12.00
CA ARG A 95 11.42 -3.02 -10.65
C ARG A 95 10.40 -1.89 -10.51
N ARG A 96 10.62 -0.76 -11.18
CA ARG A 96 9.66 0.38 -11.18
C ARG A 96 8.31 -0.03 -11.76
N TRP A 97 8.29 -0.76 -12.88
CA TRP A 97 7.06 -1.23 -13.50
C TRP A 97 6.36 -2.33 -12.70
N GLU A 98 7.14 -3.24 -12.10
CA GLU A 98 6.60 -4.22 -11.16
C GLU A 98 5.95 -3.53 -9.95
N ASN A 99 6.60 -2.52 -9.37
CA ASN A 99 6.06 -1.76 -8.24
C ASN A 99 4.81 -0.96 -8.65
N LEU A 100 4.79 -0.39 -9.85
CA LEU A 100 3.61 0.29 -10.38
C LEU A 100 2.42 -0.66 -10.48
N TYR A 101 2.63 -1.87 -11.01
CA TYR A 101 1.58 -2.90 -11.08
C TYR A 101 1.05 -3.26 -9.70
N LEU A 102 1.94 -3.63 -8.79
CA LEU A 102 1.56 -4.05 -7.43
C LEU A 102 0.81 -2.97 -6.65
N ASN A 103 1.10 -1.70 -6.91
CA ASN A 103 0.50 -0.56 -6.22
C ASN A 103 -0.63 0.12 -6.99
N SER A 104 -0.97 -0.36 -8.19
CA SER A 104 -1.93 0.28 -9.09
C SER A 104 -3.28 0.58 -8.42
N LYS A 105 -3.76 -0.32 -7.57
CA LYS A 105 -5.03 -0.15 -6.85
C LYS A 105 -5.02 0.97 -5.81
N ILE A 106 -3.90 1.19 -5.11
CA ILE A 106 -3.76 2.31 -4.16
C ILE A 106 -3.56 3.61 -4.95
N LEU A 107 -2.66 3.60 -5.94
CA LEU A 107 -2.32 4.76 -6.76
C LEU A 107 -3.51 5.34 -7.54
N SER A 108 -4.54 4.51 -7.82
CA SER A 108 -5.78 4.96 -8.47
C SER A 108 -6.78 5.60 -7.49
N LYS A 109 -6.46 5.71 -6.21
CA LYS A 109 -7.36 6.28 -5.20
C LYS A 109 -6.89 7.64 -4.75
N ASN A 110 -7.84 8.56 -4.63
CA ASN A 110 -7.61 9.85 -3.99
C ASN A 110 -7.77 9.67 -2.48
N LEU A 111 -6.65 9.65 -1.75
CA LEU A 111 -6.59 9.49 -0.29
C LEU A 111 -5.93 10.73 0.32
N ASP A 112 -6.35 11.09 1.52
CA ASP A 112 -5.72 12.15 2.31
C ASP A 112 -4.61 11.56 3.20
N TRP A 113 -4.76 10.30 3.60
CA TRP A 113 -3.85 9.59 4.49
C TRP A 113 -3.72 8.12 4.07
N LEU A 114 -2.50 7.62 3.96
CA LEU A 114 -2.18 6.22 3.74
C LEU A 114 -1.46 5.66 4.97
N HIS A 115 -2.09 4.71 5.67
CA HIS A 115 -1.57 4.14 6.89
C HIS A 115 -1.22 2.67 6.72
N PHE A 116 0.03 2.34 6.95
CA PHE A 116 0.52 0.96 6.97
C PHE A 116 0.39 0.40 8.39
N CYS A 117 -0.45 -0.62 8.55
CA CYS A 117 -0.74 -1.19 9.87
C CYS A 117 0.39 -2.06 10.43
N PHE A 118 1.36 -2.43 9.60
CA PHE A 118 2.62 -3.09 9.94
C PHE A 118 3.73 -2.48 9.10
N THR A 119 4.92 -2.30 9.68
CA THR A 119 6.04 -1.69 8.97
C THR A 119 6.48 -2.54 7.77
N THR A 120 6.42 -3.86 7.89
CA THR A 120 6.75 -4.80 6.82
C THR A 120 5.83 -4.68 5.59
N THR A 121 4.63 -4.11 5.73
CA THR A 121 3.73 -3.86 4.60
C THR A 121 4.12 -2.67 3.75
N THR A 122 5.11 -1.86 4.17
CA THR A 122 5.60 -0.70 3.43
C THR A 122 6.55 -1.07 2.29
N PHE A 123 7.17 -2.26 2.34
CA PHE A 123 8.12 -2.67 1.31
C PHE A 123 7.53 -2.60 -0.09
N ARG A 124 8.29 -1.98 -1.00
CA ARG A 124 7.90 -1.69 -2.38
C ARG A 124 6.72 -0.71 -2.51
N LYS A 125 6.34 -0.02 -1.42
CA LYS A 125 5.22 0.95 -1.34
C LYS A 125 5.64 2.31 -0.79
N GLU A 126 6.92 2.52 -0.53
CA GLU A 126 7.47 3.69 0.14
C GLU A 126 7.16 5.01 -0.60
N ASN A 127 6.99 4.93 -1.92
CA ASN A 127 6.68 6.09 -2.76
C ASN A 127 5.18 6.33 -3.01
N VAL A 128 4.33 5.40 -2.57
CA VAL A 128 2.90 5.43 -2.93
C VAL A 128 2.20 6.66 -2.35
N ALA A 129 2.34 6.89 -1.04
CA ALA A 129 1.69 8.01 -0.36
C ALA A 129 2.07 9.36 -1.00
N LYS A 130 3.37 9.59 -1.19
CA LYS A 130 3.88 10.81 -1.83
C LYS A 130 3.36 10.99 -3.27
N SER A 131 3.21 9.89 -4.01
CA SER A 131 2.75 9.94 -5.41
C SER A 131 1.29 10.35 -5.55
N ILE A 132 0.46 10.00 -4.58
CA ILE A 132 -0.97 10.39 -4.52
C ILE A 132 -1.20 11.66 -3.68
N ASN A 133 -0.15 12.34 -3.26
CA ASN A 133 -0.20 13.52 -2.39
C ASN A 133 -0.94 13.26 -1.06
N ALA A 134 -0.78 12.06 -0.49
CA ALA A 134 -1.32 11.68 0.82
C ALA A 134 -0.20 11.67 1.86
N LYS A 135 -0.56 11.92 3.12
CA LYS A 135 0.35 11.72 4.26
C LYS A 135 0.56 10.23 4.50
N MET A 136 1.78 9.86 4.91
CA MET A 136 2.16 8.49 5.21
C MET A 136 2.28 8.26 6.70
N GLY A 137 1.48 7.32 7.22
CA GLY A 137 1.59 6.84 8.59
C GLY A 137 1.96 5.36 8.65
N VAL A 138 2.74 4.96 9.65
CA VAL A 138 3.18 3.57 9.85
C VAL A 138 3.01 3.16 11.30
N SER A 139 2.40 2.01 11.55
CA SER A 139 2.40 1.38 12.88
C SER A 139 3.60 0.47 13.04
N LEU A 140 4.34 0.70 14.10
CA LEU A 140 5.46 -0.14 14.55
C LEU A 140 4.93 -1.19 15.54
N ARG A 141 5.24 -2.45 15.31
CA ARG A 141 4.84 -3.56 16.19
C ARG A 141 6.05 -4.35 16.65
N GLY A 142 5.87 -5.19 17.66
CA GLY A 142 6.96 -5.92 18.27
C GLY A 142 7.83 -6.71 17.28
N TYR A 143 7.21 -7.41 16.33
CA TYR A 143 7.95 -8.11 15.26
C TYR A 143 8.74 -7.14 14.40
N ASP A 144 8.13 -6.03 13.98
CA ASP A 144 8.73 -5.04 13.09
C ASP A 144 9.94 -4.34 13.71
N ILE A 145 9.94 -4.16 15.05
CA ILE A 145 10.99 -3.44 15.77
C ILE A 145 12.04 -4.40 16.34
N ASN A 146 11.60 -5.51 16.95
CA ASN A 146 12.48 -6.35 17.77
C ASN A 146 13.06 -7.55 16.99
N ILE A 147 12.38 -8.04 15.96
CA ILE A 147 12.77 -9.30 15.30
C ILE A 147 13.25 -9.05 13.87
N TYR A 148 12.46 -8.33 13.07
CA TYR A 148 12.75 -8.16 11.65
C TYR A 148 14.08 -7.40 11.39
N PRO A 149 14.42 -6.30 12.08
CA PRO A 149 15.69 -5.59 11.88
C PRO A 149 16.92 -6.38 12.32
N LEU A 150 16.79 -7.28 13.30
CA LEU A 150 17.89 -8.16 13.71
C LEU A 150 18.31 -9.13 12.59
N LYS A 151 17.33 -9.56 11.81
CA LYS A 151 17.56 -10.47 10.66
C LYS A 151 17.91 -9.72 9.37
N ASN A 152 17.49 -8.44 9.26
CA ASN A 152 17.61 -7.63 8.06
C ASN A 152 18.10 -6.23 8.42
N GLN A 153 19.41 -6.07 8.53
CA GLN A 153 20.03 -4.78 8.88
C GLN A 153 19.63 -3.69 7.88
N ASN A 154 19.38 -2.49 8.39
CA ASN A 154 18.99 -1.30 7.62
C ASN A 154 17.73 -1.48 6.75
N CYS A 155 16.87 -2.46 7.05
CA CYS A 155 15.69 -2.80 6.27
C CYS A 155 14.69 -1.64 6.09
N TYR A 156 14.65 -0.67 7.02
CA TYR A 156 13.73 0.47 6.99
C TYR A 156 14.40 1.81 6.65
N SER A 157 15.64 1.81 6.18
CA SER A 157 16.39 3.05 5.91
C SER A 157 15.72 3.99 4.91
N LEU A 158 15.09 3.43 3.86
CA LEU A 158 14.33 4.18 2.88
C LEU A 158 13.00 4.69 3.46
N LEU A 159 12.32 3.85 4.24
CA LEU A 159 11.05 4.18 4.86
C LEU A 159 11.15 5.41 5.76
N TRP A 160 12.16 5.46 6.65
CA TRP A 160 12.34 6.57 7.59
C TRP A 160 12.58 7.93 6.95
N LYS A 161 13.03 7.93 5.68
CA LYS A 161 13.18 9.16 4.90
C LYS A 161 11.87 9.67 4.31
N LYS A 162 10.81 8.88 4.33
CA LYS A 162 9.55 9.13 3.60
C LYS A 162 8.31 9.21 4.47
N VAL A 163 8.38 8.73 5.70
CA VAL A 163 7.27 8.85 6.66
C VAL A 163 7.12 10.31 7.10
N ASP A 164 5.89 10.81 7.09
CA ASP A 164 5.55 12.14 7.61
C ASP A 164 5.75 12.19 9.13
N LYS A 165 6.43 13.26 9.59
CA LYS A 165 6.75 13.49 11.01
C LYS A 165 5.63 14.26 11.69
#